data_359107bf1520c153845b307e97bab875
#
_entry.id   359107bf1520c153845b307e97bab875
#
_cell.length_a   1.000
_cell.length_b   1.000
_cell.length_c   1.000
_cell.angle_alpha   90.00
_cell.angle_beta   90.00
_cell.angle_gamma   90.00
#
_symmetry.space_group_name_H-M   'P 1'
#
loop_
_entity.id
_entity.type
_entity.pdbx_description
1 polymer ?
#
loop_
_entity_poly.entity_id
_entity_poly.type
_entity_poly.pdbx_seq_one_letter_code
_entity_poly.pdbx_strand_id
1 'polypeptide(L)'
;ASLTASTALSRPAESRTAVEGIGRVRVGDAFLLRLAGMYSVTKRIDFCYGHRLLDYDGVCKHPHGHNAVAEIEVQTDSLGPRNMVVDFSDIKRLVKGWIDRELDHKMILRHDAPLVAPLQGLGEPIYLLDSNPTVERIARLIYDISRQEHLPVVRVTVWETPTSWATYSGD
;
A
#
# COMPACT_ATOMS: atom_id res chain seq x y z
N ALA A 1 12.23 32.85 83.46
CA ALA A 1 11.76 34.11 82.94
C ALA A 1 11.64 34.09 81.44
N SER A 2 10.50 34.55 81.00
CA SER A 2 10.11 35.07 79.69
C SER A 2 9.59 34.07 78.64
N LEU A 3 8.27 34.12 78.56
CA LEU A 3 7.42 33.66 77.50
C LEU A 3 7.54 34.55 76.25
N THR A 4 7.49 33.97 75.03
CA THR A 4 6.92 34.68 73.91
C THR A 4 6.09 33.72 73.08
N ALA A 5 4.82 34.02 72.99
CA ALA A 5 3.81 33.36 72.18
C ALA A 5 3.99 33.79 70.69
N SER A 6 3.92 32.83 69.78
CA SER A 6 3.79 33.12 68.35
C SER A 6 2.43 32.71 67.85
N THR A 7 1.69 33.68 67.38
CA THR A 7 0.35 33.59 66.81
C THR A 7 0.40 33.04 65.39
N ALA A 8 -0.24 31.86 65.18
CA ALA A 8 -0.44 31.33 63.82
C ALA A 8 -1.70 31.96 63.18
N LEU A 9 -1.52 32.62 62.05
CA LEU A 9 -2.59 33.14 61.19
C LEU A 9 -3.15 32.00 60.34
N SER A 10 -4.40 31.66 60.54
CA SER A 10 -5.20 30.74 59.70
C SER A 10 -5.59 31.43 58.39
N ARG A 11 -5.27 30.79 57.27
CA ARG A 11 -5.78 31.18 55.96
C ARG A 11 -7.14 30.56 55.68
N PRO A 12 -8.08 31.28 55.04
CA PRO A 12 -9.39 30.75 54.70
C PRO A 12 -9.32 29.78 53.52
N ALA A 13 -10.13 28.75 53.55
CA ALA A 13 -10.32 27.75 52.49
C ALA A 13 -11.08 28.37 51.31
N GLU A 14 -10.48 28.40 50.17
CA GLU A 14 -11.16 28.71 48.89
C GLU A 14 -11.97 27.49 48.41
N SER A 15 -13.26 27.65 48.35
CA SER A 15 -14.20 26.72 47.73
C SER A 15 -14.01 26.72 46.23
N ARG A 16 -13.50 25.61 45.67
CA ARG A 16 -13.53 25.37 44.21
C ARG A 16 -14.89 24.81 43.85
N THR A 17 -15.73 25.61 43.27
CA THR A 17 -16.90 25.19 42.53
C THR A 17 -16.43 24.45 41.24
N ALA A 18 -16.79 23.18 41.16
CA ALA A 18 -16.64 22.40 39.93
C ALA A 18 -17.60 22.94 38.89
N VAL A 19 -17.03 23.48 37.80
CA VAL A 19 -17.79 23.78 36.57
C VAL A 19 -17.62 22.57 35.67
N GLU A 20 -18.67 21.79 35.52
CA GLU A 20 -18.79 20.76 34.47
C GLU A 20 -18.73 21.46 33.12
N GLY A 21 -17.60 21.34 32.44
CA GLY A 21 -17.35 21.86 31.10
C GLY A 21 -17.57 20.77 30.07
N ILE A 22 -18.63 20.94 29.28
CA ILE A 22 -18.91 20.26 28.01
C ILE A 22 -17.62 20.13 27.20
N GLY A 23 -17.24 18.86 26.89
CA GLY A 23 -16.05 18.53 26.14
C GLY A 23 -16.04 19.19 24.76
N ARG A 24 -15.25 20.23 24.59
CA ARG A 24 -14.84 20.73 23.28
C ARG A 24 -13.89 19.69 22.67
N VAL A 25 -14.38 18.88 21.73
CA VAL A 25 -13.53 18.15 20.80
C VAL A 25 -12.78 19.21 19.99
N ARG A 26 -11.50 19.37 20.26
CA ARG A 26 -10.65 20.31 19.54
C ARG A 26 -10.35 19.73 18.17
N VAL A 27 -10.59 20.50 17.12
CA VAL A 27 -10.22 20.21 15.73
C VAL A 27 -8.72 19.86 15.58
N GLY A 28 -7.90 20.12 16.61
CA GLY A 28 -6.48 19.77 16.68
C GLY A 28 -6.17 18.28 16.92
N ASP A 29 -7.10 17.50 17.52
CA ASP A 29 -6.80 16.12 17.89
C ASP A 29 -6.77 15.17 16.69
N ALA A 30 -7.54 15.45 15.64
CA ALA A 30 -7.49 14.72 14.38
C ALA A 30 -6.21 15.00 13.58
N PHE A 31 -5.59 16.18 13.76
CA PHE A 31 -4.33 16.55 13.12
C PHE A 31 -3.13 15.99 13.89
N LEU A 32 -3.20 15.90 15.21
CA LEU A 32 -2.16 15.31 16.05
C LEU A 32 -2.11 13.78 15.95
N LEU A 33 -3.24 13.10 15.67
CA LEU A 33 -3.27 11.66 15.39
C LEU A 33 -2.52 11.30 14.08
N ARG A 34 -2.31 12.24 13.18
CA ARG A 34 -1.50 12.06 11.95
C ARG A 34 0.01 12.18 12.17
N LEU A 35 0.47 12.54 13.36
CA LEU A 35 1.88 12.60 13.75
C LEU A 35 2.36 11.35 14.51
N ALA A 36 1.51 10.36 14.72
CA ALA A 36 1.95 9.03 15.12
C ALA A 36 2.82 8.48 13.98
N GLY A 37 4.07 8.12 14.29
CA GLY A 37 5.01 7.59 13.30
C GLY A 37 4.41 6.36 12.62
N MET A 38 4.54 6.29 11.28
CA MET A 38 4.13 5.12 10.51
C MET A 38 5.36 4.25 10.22
N TYR A 39 5.22 2.96 10.44
CA TYR A 39 6.20 1.97 10.00
C TYR A 39 5.85 1.53 8.59
N SER A 40 6.84 1.51 7.70
CA SER A 40 6.68 1.05 6.32
C SER A 40 7.76 0.03 5.99
N VAL A 41 7.38 -1.01 5.27
CA VAL A 41 8.31 -1.96 4.67
C VAL A 41 7.94 -2.19 3.21
N THR A 42 8.94 -2.39 2.36
CA THR A 42 8.76 -2.62 0.93
C THR A 42 9.43 -3.93 0.53
N LYS A 43 8.70 -4.78 -0.20
CA LYS A 43 9.23 -5.98 -0.84
C LYS A 43 9.31 -5.78 -2.34
N ARG A 44 10.50 -6.03 -2.92
CA ARG A 44 10.71 -6.07 -4.38
C ARG A 44 10.53 -7.50 -4.88
N ILE A 45 9.85 -7.61 -6.03
CA ILE A 45 9.53 -8.87 -6.71
C ILE A 45 9.85 -8.68 -8.20
N ASP A 46 10.82 -9.43 -8.69
CA ASP A 46 11.17 -9.45 -10.12
C ASP A 46 10.25 -10.44 -10.84
N PHE A 47 9.80 -10.07 -12.06
CA PHE A 47 9.03 -10.92 -12.95
C PHE A 47 9.17 -10.42 -14.39
N CYS A 48 8.89 -11.27 -15.36
CA CYS A 48 8.85 -10.86 -16.75
C CYS A 48 7.46 -11.11 -17.34
N TYR A 49 7.06 -10.23 -18.27
CA TYR A 49 5.79 -10.38 -18.97
C TYR A 49 5.87 -9.80 -20.36
N GLY A 50 4.99 -10.26 -21.24
CA GLY A 50 4.75 -9.63 -22.53
C GLY A 50 3.43 -8.89 -22.53
N HIS A 51 3.29 -7.86 -23.32
CA HIS A 51 2.03 -7.16 -23.56
C HIS A 51 1.96 -6.45 -24.92
N ARG A 52 0.79 -5.92 -25.22
CA ARG A 52 0.56 -4.92 -26.28
C ARG A 52 -0.60 -4.03 -25.89
N LEU A 53 -0.61 -2.81 -26.45
CA LEU A 53 -1.71 -1.88 -26.27
C LEU A 53 -2.57 -1.82 -27.54
N LEU A 54 -3.87 -1.96 -27.41
CA LEU A 54 -4.84 -1.76 -28.50
C LEU A 54 -5.27 -0.30 -28.54
N ASP A 55 -5.71 0.14 -29.72
CA ASP A 55 -6.20 1.51 -29.95
C ASP A 55 -5.17 2.58 -29.55
N TYR A 56 -3.89 2.27 -29.79
CA TYR A 56 -2.74 3.09 -29.42
C TYR A 56 -1.82 3.29 -30.62
N ASP A 57 -1.43 4.55 -30.89
CA ASP A 57 -0.60 4.91 -32.05
C ASP A 57 0.88 5.10 -31.71
N GLY A 58 1.43 4.22 -30.90
CA GLY A 58 2.86 4.18 -30.56
C GLY A 58 3.45 2.80 -30.76
N VAL A 59 4.73 2.64 -30.46
CA VAL A 59 5.47 1.37 -30.63
C VAL A 59 4.89 0.23 -29.77
N CYS A 60 4.26 0.54 -28.65
CA CYS A 60 3.65 -0.45 -27.75
C CYS A 60 2.39 -1.12 -28.33
N LYS A 61 1.92 -0.70 -29.53
CA LYS A 61 0.91 -1.46 -30.29
C LYS A 61 1.40 -2.83 -30.75
N HIS A 62 2.69 -3.02 -30.83
CA HIS A 62 3.31 -4.29 -31.16
C HIS A 62 3.55 -5.12 -29.88
N PRO A 63 3.45 -6.46 -29.95
CA PRO A 63 3.82 -7.31 -28.82
C PRO A 63 5.30 -7.09 -28.45
N HIS A 64 5.54 -6.89 -27.16
CA HIS A 64 6.88 -6.75 -26.59
C HIS A 64 6.85 -7.16 -25.13
N GLY A 65 8.00 -7.16 -24.44
CA GLY A 65 8.07 -7.62 -23.06
C GLY A 65 9.06 -6.81 -22.23
N HIS A 66 8.93 -6.97 -20.92
CA HIS A 66 9.71 -6.31 -19.89
C HIS A 66 10.21 -7.29 -18.82
N ASN A 67 11.41 -7.02 -18.33
CA ASN A 67 11.88 -7.53 -17.04
C ASN A 67 11.47 -6.49 -15.99
N ALA A 68 10.33 -6.70 -15.40
CA ALA A 68 9.70 -5.76 -14.49
C ALA A 68 10.05 -6.02 -13.02
N VAL A 69 9.91 -4.99 -12.21
CA VAL A 69 10.02 -5.09 -10.75
C VAL A 69 8.76 -4.51 -10.12
N ALA A 70 8.06 -5.30 -9.31
CA ALA A 70 6.99 -4.82 -8.46
C ALA A 70 7.52 -4.52 -7.05
N GLU A 71 7.29 -3.31 -6.55
CA GLU A 71 7.55 -2.91 -5.16
C GLU A 71 6.23 -2.84 -4.40
N ILE A 72 6.10 -3.70 -3.40
CA ILE A 72 4.90 -3.80 -2.57
C ILE A 72 5.19 -3.12 -1.24
N GLU A 73 4.58 -1.96 -1.01
CA GLU A 73 4.72 -1.22 0.24
C GLU A 73 3.51 -1.45 1.15
N VAL A 74 3.80 -1.90 2.36
CA VAL A 74 2.82 -2.10 3.43
C VAL A 74 3.16 -1.20 4.61
N GLN A 75 2.14 -0.68 5.31
CA GLN A 75 2.30 0.24 6.43
C GLN A 75 1.42 -0.12 7.61
N THR A 76 1.87 0.28 8.81
CA THR A 76 1.10 0.23 10.05
C THR A 76 1.53 1.36 11.00
N ASP A 77 0.64 1.81 11.86
CA ASP A 77 0.94 2.76 12.95
C ASP A 77 1.55 2.06 14.18
N SER A 78 1.41 0.75 14.29
CA SER A 78 1.87 -0.04 15.43
C SER A 78 2.46 -1.37 14.99
N LEU A 79 3.54 -1.79 15.64
CA LEU A 79 4.16 -3.08 15.36
C LEU A 79 3.46 -4.20 16.12
N GLY A 80 3.36 -5.35 15.49
CA GLY A 80 2.84 -6.57 16.12
C GLY A 80 3.76 -7.13 17.22
N PRO A 81 3.39 -8.26 17.85
CA PRO A 81 4.16 -8.85 18.96
C PRO A 81 5.61 -9.22 18.62
N ARG A 82 5.91 -9.38 17.34
CA ARG A 82 7.27 -9.65 16.83
C ARG A 82 8.05 -8.40 16.43
N ASN A 83 7.51 -7.19 16.73
CA ASN A 83 8.06 -5.90 16.29
C ASN A 83 8.20 -5.79 14.77
N MET A 84 7.23 -6.30 14.01
CA MET A 84 7.18 -6.29 12.55
C MET A 84 5.90 -5.63 12.07
N VAL A 85 5.97 -4.95 10.91
CA VAL A 85 4.79 -4.53 10.12
C VAL A 85 4.11 -5.78 9.57
N VAL A 86 4.90 -6.60 8.87
CA VAL A 86 4.53 -7.90 8.30
C VAL A 86 5.81 -8.71 8.11
N ASP A 87 5.70 -10.01 8.06
CA ASP A 87 6.83 -10.87 7.67
C ASP A 87 7.00 -10.81 6.13
N PHE A 88 8.22 -10.54 5.67
CA PHE A 88 8.54 -10.54 4.23
C PHE A 88 8.24 -11.88 3.54
N SER A 89 8.27 -12.98 4.30
CA SER A 89 7.90 -14.30 3.79
C SER A 89 6.41 -14.40 3.46
N ASP A 90 5.54 -13.67 4.17
CA ASP A 90 4.11 -13.61 3.87
C ASP A 90 3.87 -12.84 2.57
N ILE A 91 4.52 -11.69 2.36
CA ILE A 91 4.44 -10.97 1.07
C ILE A 91 4.94 -11.88 -0.07
N LYS A 92 6.07 -12.58 0.15
CA LYS A 92 6.60 -13.52 -0.85
C LYS A 92 5.61 -14.63 -1.17
N ARG A 93 5.02 -15.26 -0.16
CA ARG A 93 4.09 -16.38 -0.34
C ARG A 93 2.81 -15.93 -1.04
N LEU A 94 2.23 -14.80 -0.63
CA LEU A 94 0.94 -14.32 -1.10
C LEU A 94 1.07 -13.61 -2.45
N VAL A 95 1.88 -12.55 -2.52
CA VAL A 95 1.95 -11.69 -3.69
C VAL A 95 2.89 -12.25 -4.75
N LYS A 96 4.14 -12.65 -4.37
CA LYS A 96 5.06 -13.26 -5.34
C LYS A 96 4.50 -14.58 -5.87
N GLY A 97 3.94 -15.43 -5.01
CA GLY A 97 3.34 -16.68 -5.44
C GLY A 97 2.18 -16.48 -6.43
N TRP A 98 1.40 -15.39 -6.28
CA TRP A 98 0.38 -15.03 -7.26
C TRP A 98 1.00 -14.49 -8.55
N ILE A 99 1.98 -13.58 -8.49
CA ILE A 99 2.67 -13.05 -9.67
C ILE A 99 3.31 -14.19 -10.48
N ASP A 100 4.02 -15.12 -9.83
CA ASP A 100 4.66 -16.27 -10.49
C ASP A 100 3.65 -17.16 -11.21
N ARG A 101 2.46 -17.31 -10.66
CA ARG A 101 1.41 -18.15 -11.25
C ARG A 101 0.64 -17.44 -12.34
N GLU A 102 0.36 -16.13 -12.18
CA GLU A 102 -0.61 -15.42 -13.02
C GLU A 102 0.01 -14.45 -14.03
N LEU A 103 1.18 -13.87 -13.76
CA LEU A 103 1.78 -12.84 -14.60
C LEU A 103 3.13 -13.21 -15.18
N ASP A 104 3.97 -13.89 -14.38
CA ASP A 104 5.34 -14.18 -14.78
C ASP A 104 5.38 -15.14 -15.99
N HIS A 105 6.20 -14.78 -17.00
CA HIS A 105 6.32 -15.49 -18.27
C HIS A 105 5.01 -15.62 -19.07
N LYS A 106 4.08 -14.67 -18.91
CA LYS A 106 2.81 -14.64 -19.66
C LYS A 106 2.67 -13.43 -20.56
N MET A 107 1.83 -13.58 -21.60
CA MET A 107 1.31 -12.45 -22.36
C MET A 107 0.07 -11.88 -21.64
N ILE A 108 0.18 -10.64 -21.15
CA ILE A 108 -0.94 -9.89 -20.57
C ILE A 108 -1.64 -9.14 -21.70
N LEU A 109 -2.91 -9.44 -21.93
CA LEU A 109 -3.67 -8.90 -23.05
C LEU A 109 -5.04 -8.38 -22.61
N ARG A 110 -5.53 -7.37 -23.34
CA ARG A 110 -6.95 -7.05 -23.27
C ARG A 110 -7.75 -8.21 -23.90
N HIS A 111 -8.85 -8.60 -23.26
CA HIS A 111 -9.61 -9.82 -23.59
C HIS A 111 -10.07 -9.89 -25.06
N ASP A 112 -10.26 -8.73 -25.73
CA ASP A 112 -10.68 -8.61 -27.13
C ASP A 112 -9.48 -8.47 -28.10
N ALA A 113 -8.23 -8.63 -27.61
CA ALA A 113 -7.04 -8.50 -28.47
C ALA A 113 -7.01 -9.60 -29.53
N PRO A 114 -6.70 -9.26 -30.80
CA PRO A 114 -6.61 -10.23 -31.89
C PRO A 114 -5.61 -11.37 -31.66
N LEU A 115 -4.66 -11.21 -30.74
CA LEU A 115 -3.69 -12.24 -30.38
C LEU A 115 -4.23 -13.29 -29.41
N VAL A 116 -5.36 -13.06 -28.76
CA VAL A 116 -5.90 -13.97 -27.73
C VAL A 116 -6.16 -15.35 -28.33
N ALA A 117 -7.00 -15.42 -29.38
CA ALA A 117 -7.36 -16.71 -29.98
C ALA A 117 -6.16 -17.46 -30.59
N PRO A 118 -5.23 -16.83 -31.33
CA PRO A 118 -4.03 -17.51 -31.81
C PRO A 118 -3.15 -18.09 -30.69
N LEU A 119 -2.89 -17.31 -29.63
CA LEU A 119 -2.03 -17.78 -28.53
C LEU A 119 -2.72 -18.91 -27.73
N GLN A 120 -4.02 -18.80 -27.48
CA GLN A 120 -4.79 -19.89 -26.87
C GLN A 120 -4.77 -21.17 -27.73
N GLY A 121 -4.91 -21.04 -29.04
CA GLY A 121 -4.82 -22.17 -29.97
C GLY A 121 -3.47 -22.86 -29.98
N LEU A 122 -2.40 -22.14 -29.64
CA LEU A 122 -1.05 -22.67 -29.50
C LEU A 122 -0.76 -23.20 -28.07
N GLY A 123 -1.67 -23.00 -27.11
CA GLY A 123 -1.46 -23.37 -25.71
C GLY A 123 -0.52 -22.43 -24.96
N GLU A 124 -0.28 -21.22 -25.49
CA GLU A 124 0.60 -20.26 -24.84
C GLU A 124 -0.04 -19.63 -23.58
N PRO A 125 0.76 -19.37 -22.52
CA PRO A 125 0.26 -18.81 -21.30
C PRO A 125 -0.12 -17.32 -21.47
N ILE A 126 -1.38 -16.99 -21.21
CA ILE A 126 -1.89 -15.63 -21.29
C ILE A 126 -2.62 -15.24 -20.00
N TYR A 127 -2.62 -13.93 -19.71
CA TYR A 127 -3.45 -13.33 -18.67
C TYR A 127 -4.35 -12.25 -19.31
N LEU A 128 -5.65 -12.31 -19.06
CA LEU A 128 -6.61 -11.41 -19.70
C LEU A 128 -7.09 -10.31 -18.75
N LEU A 129 -7.09 -9.09 -19.26
CA LEU A 129 -7.65 -7.92 -18.60
C LEU A 129 -8.86 -7.39 -19.37
N ASP A 130 -9.68 -6.60 -18.70
CA ASP A 130 -10.82 -5.86 -19.28
C ASP A 130 -10.39 -4.56 -19.99
N SER A 131 -9.14 -4.15 -19.83
CA SER A 131 -8.55 -2.93 -20.38
C SER A 131 -7.14 -3.18 -20.92
N ASN A 132 -6.54 -2.19 -21.55
CA ASN A 132 -5.14 -2.28 -21.99
C ASN A 132 -4.21 -2.56 -20.80
N PRO A 133 -3.27 -3.50 -20.94
CA PRO A 133 -2.31 -3.87 -19.91
C PRO A 133 -1.18 -2.84 -19.80
N THR A 134 -1.52 -1.60 -19.45
CA THR A 134 -0.52 -0.58 -19.14
C THR A 134 0.13 -0.85 -17.79
N VAL A 135 1.29 -0.29 -17.54
CA VAL A 135 2.02 -0.46 -16.27
C VAL A 135 1.19 0.03 -15.08
N GLU A 136 0.37 1.09 -15.26
CA GLU A 136 -0.56 1.59 -14.24
C GLU A 136 -1.64 0.55 -13.89
N ARG A 137 -2.17 -0.12 -14.93
CA ARG A 137 -3.19 -1.16 -14.72
C ARG A 137 -2.62 -2.40 -14.04
N ILE A 138 -1.38 -2.76 -14.37
CA ILE A 138 -0.66 -3.87 -13.72
C ILE A 138 -0.35 -3.52 -12.25
N ALA A 139 0.09 -2.28 -11.97
CA ALA A 139 0.33 -1.84 -10.59
C ALA A 139 -0.95 -1.90 -9.74
N ARG A 140 -2.08 -1.43 -10.27
CA ARG A 140 -3.38 -1.53 -9.62
C ARG A 140 -3.80 -2.98 -9.40
N LEU A 141 -3.65 -3.84 -10.39
CA LEU A 141 -3.99 -5.26 -10.28
C LEU A 141 -3.24 -5.93 -9.11
N ILE A 142 -1.93 -5.72 -9.03
CA ILE A 142 -1.10 -6.28 -7.94
C ILE A 142 -1.50 -5.68 -6.59
N TYR A 143 -1.86 -4.39 -6.55
CA TYR A 143 -2.39 -3.75 -5.34
C TYR A 143 -3.70 -4.43 -4.88
N ASP A 144 -4.66 -4.58 -5.79
CA ASP A 144 -5.98 -5.16 -5.50
C ASP A 144 -5.83 -6.60 -4.96
N ILE A 145 -4.96 -7.40 -5.57
CA ILE A 145 -4.62 -8.76 -5.10
C ILE A 145 -3.99 -8.73 -3.70
N SER A 146 -3.05 -7.81 -3.47
CA SER A 146 -2.41 -7.68 -2.16
C SER A 146 -3.41 -7.32 -1.06
N ARG A 147 -4.42 -6.49 -1.38
CA ARG A 147 -5.52 -6.15 -0.47
C ARG A 147 -6.45 -7.34 -0.20
N GLN A 148 -6.77 -8.13 -1.24
CA GLN A 148 -7.57 -9.36 -1.11
C GLN A 148 -6.89 -10.39 -0.20
N GLU A 149 -5.57 -10.45 -0.21
CA GLU A 149 -4.76 -11.27 0.69
C GLU A 149 -4.60 -10.66 2.10
N HIS A 150 -5.38 -9.61 2.42
CA HIS A 150 -5.42 -8.93 3.72
C HIS A 150 -4.09 -8.27 4.15
N LEU A 151 -3.19 -7.99 3.22
CA LEU A 151 -1.99 -7.21 3.52
C LEU A 151 -2.34 -5.72 3.71
N PRO A 152 -1.73 -5.02 4.66
CA PRO A 152 -1.92 -3.58 4.85
C PRO A 152 -1.14 -2.78 3.80
N VAL A 153 -1.34 -3.13 2.51
CA VAL A 153 -0.69 -2.48 1.39
C VAL A 153 -1.24 -1.07 1.21
N VAL A 154 -0.34 -0.12 1.01
CA VAL A 154 -0.67 1.29 0.77
C VAL A 154 -0.26 1.73 -0.63
N ARG A 155 0.73 1.05 -1.22
CA ARG A 155 1.25 1.41 -2.54
C ARG A 155 1.87 0.21 -3.23
N VAL A 156 1.67 0.14 -4.55
CA VAL A 156 2.41 -0.74 -5.44
C VAL A 156 3.03 0.08 -6.55
N THR A 157 4.33 -0.06 -6.75
CA THR A 157 5.07 0.53 -7.88
C THR A 157 5.56 -0.59 -8.78
N VAL A 158 5.29 -0.46 -10.07
CA VAL A 158 5.80 -1.40 -11.09
C VAL A 158 6.75 -0.65 -12.01
N TRP A 159 7.99 -1.12 -12.05
CA TRP A 159 9.05 -0.66 -12.94
C TRP A 159 9.05 -1.52 -14.19
N GLU A 160 8.78 -0.96 -15.35
CA GLU A 160 8.93 -1.64 -16.65
C GLU A 160 10.38 -1.61 -17.13
N THR A 161 11.06 -0.50 -16.84
CA THR A 161 12.47 -0.29 -17.16
C THR A 161 13.15 0.37 -15.94
N PRO A 162 14.49 0.45 -15.90
CA PRO A 162 15.19 1.16 -14.83
C PRO A 162 14.83 2.66 -14.70
N THR A 163 14.19 3.24 -15.73
CA THR A 163 13.89 4.67 -15.82
C THR A 163 12.41 5.00 -15.93
N SER A 164 11.54 3.97 -15.99
CA SER A 164 10.09 4.19 -16.22
C SER A 164 9.27 3.25 -15.35
N TRP A 165 8.37 3.82 -14.58
CA TRP A 165 7.50 3.08 -13.67
C TRP A 165 6.14 3.76 -13.51
N ALA A 166 5.16 3.01 -13.05
CA ALA A 166 3.91 3.55 -12.55
C ALA A 166 3.69 3.14 -11.09
N THR A 167 2.97 3.98 -10.37
CA THR A 167 2.62 3.76 -8.97
C THR A 167 1.12 3.85 -8.80
N TYR A 168 0.53 2.88 -8.12
CA TYR A 168 -0.84 2.92 -7.65
C TYR A 168 -0.86 2.95 -6.11
N SER A 169 -1.53 3.94 -5.55
CA SER A 169 -1.83 4.05 -4.13
C SER A 169 -3.36 3.92 -3.99
N GLY A 170 -3.82 3.07 -3.11
CA GLY A 170 -5.24 3.00 -2.80
C GLY A 170 -5.74 4.28 -2.12
N ASP A 171 -7.06 4.42 -2.06
CA ASP A 171 -7.76 5.50 -1.34
C ASP A 171 -7.58 5.37 0.18
#